data_6846f9d86492d542954c76b607d755a7
#
_entry.id   6846f9d86492d542954c76b607d755a7
#
_cell.length_a   1.000
_cell.length_b   1.000
_cell.length_c   1.000
_cell.angle_alpha   90.00
_cell.angle_beta   90.00
_cell.angle_gamma   90.00
#
_symmetry.space_group_name_H-M   'P 1'
#
loop_
_entity.id
_entity.type
_entity.pdbx_description
1 polymer ?
#
loop_
_entity_poly.entity_id
_entity_poly.type
_entity_poly.pdbx_seq_one_letter_code
_entity_poly.pdbx_strand_id
1 'polypeptide(L)'
;MALIIQKYGGTSVADAERVKEVAKRVVRYKKAGHDVIVVVSAPAGRTDALVKRAYELSDTPNKRELDMLLTSGEQISIASLAIAVEELGEKAVSLNAFQVNFKTTPVHTKAKIINIDTQIIQEKLDEGNVVVFAGFQGITENNEITTLGRGGSDTTAVALGAALEADEVEIYTDVDGVYTADPRIVKNARKLKTISYQEMLELAASGAKVLHPRSVEIAAKYGIKIHLRSSFDDSTGTIVQKDEEFEKLKNQNVDTEGEAMEKVKIAGITSSKNEGKITLFGVPDKPGIAAKVFSRLAKEKISTDIILQSSSINKELNN
;
A
#
# COMPACT_ATOMS: atom_id res chain seq x y z
N MET A 1 -3.59 22.21 14.96
CA MET A 1 -4.61 21.26 14.50
C MET A 1 -4.07 20.67 13.21
N ALA A 2 -3.93 19.35 13.11
CA ALA A 2 -3.37 18.68 11.95
C ALA A 2 -4.39 17.65 11.43
N LEU A 3 -4.43 17.42 10.12
CA LEU A 3 -5.18 16.32 9.53
C LEU A 3 -4.29 15.09 9.46
N ILE A 4 -4.66 14.04 10.17
CA ILE A 4 -3.93 12.79 10.25
C ILE A 4 -4.78 11.66 9.66
N ILE A 5 -4.21 10.94 8.71
CA ILE A 5 -4.84 9.74 8.17
C ILE A 5 -4.16 8.51 8.74
N GLN A 6 -4.92 7.67 9.40
CA GLN A 6 -4.43 6.42 10.00
C GLN A 6 -4.95 5.23 9.22
N LYS A 7 -4.08 4.35 8.74
CA LYS A 7 -4.49 3.11 8.10
C LYS A 7 -4.21 1.92 8.99
N TYR A 8 -5.19 1.08 9.18
CA TYR A 8 -5.07 -0.17 9.93
C TYR A 8 -5.29 -1.39 9.04
N GLY A 9 -4.36 -2.36 9.12
CA GLY A 9 -4.46 -3.64 8.43
C GLY A 9 -5.47 -4.59 9.07
N GLY A 10 -5.78 -5.69 8.39
CA GLY A 10 -6.79 -6.65 8.86
C GLY A 10 -6.48 -7.27 10.22
N THR A 11 -5.21 -7.46 10.57
CA THR A 11 -4.78 -7.96 11.89
C THR A 11 -5.08 -6.98 13.02
N SER A 12 -5.12 -5.68 12.72
CA SER A 12 -5.45 -4.63 13.69
C SER A 12 -6.94 -4.53 13.98
N VAL A 13 -7.79 -5.09 13.12
CA VAL A 13 -9.27 -5.06 13.23
C VAL A 13 -9.86 -6.49 13.15
N ALA A 14 -9.09 -7.49 13.55
CA ALA A 14 -9.44 -8.89 13.44
C ALA A 14 -10.65 -9.30 14.30
N ASP A 15 -10.78 -8.71 15.46
CA ASP A 15 -11.81 -9.00 16.47
C ASP A 15 -12.19 -7.73 17.25
N ALA A 16 -13.19 -7.85 18.11
CA ALA A 16 -13.73 -6.72 18.88
C ALA A 16 -12.69 -6.09 19.84
N GLU A 17 -11.78 -6.87 20.42
CA GLU A 17 -10.75 -6.33 21.32
C GLU A 17 -9.74 -5.49 20.53
N ARG A 18 -9.30 -5.97 19.38
CA ARG A 18 -8.43 -5.21 18.47
C ARG A 18 -9.08 -3.92 17.99
N VAL A 19 -10.35 -3.97 17.62
CA VAL A 19 -11.10 -2.78 17.20
C VAL A 19 -11.17 -1.75 18.35
N LYS A 20 -11.39 -2.18 19.60
CA LYS A 20 -11.38 -1.29 20.77
C LYS A 20 -10.02 -0.64 21.01
N GLU A 21 -8.91 -1.38 20.82
CA GLU A 21 -7.57 -0.80 20.96
C GLU A 21 -7.29 0.25 19.86
N VAL A 22 -7.70 -0.01 18.62
CA VAL A 22 -7.64 0.98 17.53
C VAL A 22 -8.49 2.21 17.89
N ALA A 23 -9.72 2.02 18.34
CA ALA A 23 -10.61 3.12 18.75
C ALA A 23 -9.98 3.99 19.85
N LYS A 24 -9.36 3.39 20.88
CA LYS A 24 -8.66 4.14 21.94
C LYS A 24 -7.53 5.02 21.36
N ARG A 25 -6.75 4.48 20.41
CA ARG A 25 -5.68 5.23 19.76
C ARG A 25 -6.24 6.39 18.94
N VAL A 26 -7.26 6.17 18.14
CA VAL A 26 -7.96 7.17 17.33
C VAL A 26 -8.51 8.30 18.21
N VAL A 27 -9.22 7.95 19.28
CA VAL A 27 -9.77 8.91 20.24
C VAL A 27 -8.68 9.74 20.93
N ARG A 28 -7.51 9.16 21.22
CA ARG A 28 -6.36 9.89 21.77
C ARG A 28 -5.90 11.01 20.83
N TYR A 29 -5.85 10.76 19.51
CA TYR A 29 -5.51 11.79 18.52
C TYR A 29 -6.60 12.85 18.40
N LYS A 30 -7.87 12.46 18.39
CA LYS A 30 -9.00 13.41 18.34
C LYS A 30 -9.00 14.32 19.57
N LYS A 31 -8.81 13.77 20.78
CA LYS A 31 -8.69 14.54 22.02
C LYS A 31 -7.45 15.42 22.08
N ALA A 32 -6.40 15.11 21.32
CA ALA A 32 -5.24 15.99 21.18
C ALA A 32 -5.50 17.16 20.22
N GLY A 33 -6.71 17.29 19.65
CA GLY A 33 -7.11 18.39 18.78
C GLY A 33 -6.79 18.18 17.29
N HIS A 34 -6.56 16.95 16.86
CA HIS A 34 -6.36 16.62 15.46
C HIS A 34 -7.66 16.22 14.76
N ASP A 35 -7.75 16.46 13.48
CA ASP A 35 -8.73 15.79 12.63
C ASP A 35 -8.20 14.43 12.19
N VAL A 36 -9.06 13.41 12.26
CA VAL A 36 -8.63 12.03 12.07
C VAL A 36 -9.51 11.34 11.05
N ILE A 37 -8.87 10.80 10.01
CA ILE A 37 -9.49 9.85 9.09
C ILE A 37 -8.84 8.49 9.33
N VAL A 38 -9.66 7.45 9.47
CA VAL A 38 -9.17 6.09 9.71
C VAL A 38 -9.55 5.19 8.53
N VAL A 39 -8.56 4.74 7.78
CA VAL A 39 -8.75 3.78 6.68
C VAL A 39 -8.54 2.37 7.22
N VAL A 40 -9.53 1.51 7.07
CA VAL A 40 -9.44 0.11 7.54
C VAL A 40 -9.54 -0.89 6.39
N SER A 41 -8.84 -2.01 6.57
CA SER A 41 -8.99 -3.21 5.75
C SER A 41 -10.09 -4.12 6.31
N ALA A 42 -10.52 -5.11 5.53
CA ALA A 42 -11.33 -6.22 6.05
C ALA A 42 -10.64 -6.91 7.22
N PRO A 43 -11.37 -7.49 8.19
CA PRO A 43 -10.78 -8.27 9.27
C PRO A 43 -9.88 -9.40 8.75
N ALA A 44 -8.82 -9.74 9.49
CA ALA A 44 -7.86 -10.77 9.08
C ALA A 44 -8.54 -12.06 8.63
N GLY A 45 -8.09 -12.62 7.50
CA GLY A 45 -8.64 -13.83 6.90
C GLY A 45 -10.01 -13.67 6.21
N ARG A 46 -10.68 -12.51 6.37
CA ARG A 46 -12.02 -12.30 5.78
C ARG A 46 -11.98 -12.26 4.27
N THR A 47 -11.04 -11.53 3.71
CA THR A 47 -10.87 -11.45 2.24
C THR A 47 -10.60 -12.81 1.63
N ASP A 48 -9.71 -13.62 2.24
CA ASP A 48 -9.41 -14.97 1.77
C ASP A 48 -10.64 -15.89 1.86
N ALA A 49 -11.43 -15.78 2.93
CA ALA A 49 -12.68 -16.53 3.09
C ALA A 49 -13.72 -16.15 2.01
N LEU A 50 -13.83 -14.86 1.68
CA LEU A 50 -14.73 -14.39 0.62
C LEU A 50 -14.26 -14.83 -0.77
N VAL A 51 -12.96 -14.78 -1.05
CA VAL A 51 -12.38 -15.33 -2.28
C VAL A 51 -12.67 -16.82 -2.38
N LYS A 52 -12.40 -17.58 -1.32
CA LYS A 52 -12.69 -19.02 -1.27
C LYS A 52 -14.17 -19.29 -1.58
N ARG A 53 -15.08 -18.56 -0.93
CA ARG A 53 -16.52 -18.67 -1.17
C ARG A 53 -16.90 -18.44 -2.64
N ALA A 54 -16.29 -17.44 -3.30
CA ALA A 54 -16.54 -17.18 -4.71
C ALA A 54 -16.14 -18.36 -5.61
N TYR A 55 -14.96 -18.95 -5.33
CA TYR A 55 -14.47 -20.10 -6.09
C TYR A 55 -15.17 -21.43 -5.74
N GLU A 56 -15.82 -21.54 -4.59
CA GLU A 56 -16.73 -22.65 -4.28
C GLU A 56 -18.03 -22.59 -5.11
N LEU A 57 -18.42 -21.38 -5.55
CA LEU A 57 -19.62 -21.18 -6.38
C LEU A 57 -19.34 -21.26 -7.89
N SER A 58 -18.10 -20.96 -8.32
CA SER A 58 -17.72 -20.96 -9.72
C SER A 58 -16.21 -21.08 -9.88
N ASP A 59 -15.74 -21.91 -10.81
CA ASP A 59 -14.30 -21.99 -11.15
C ASP A 59 -13.77 -20.68 -11.77
N THR A 60 -14.65 -19.87 -12.33
CA THR A 60 -14.33 -18.59 -12.98
C THR A 60 -15.33 -17.50 -12.56
N PRO A 61 -15.31 -17.06 -11.29
CA PRO A 61 -16.25 -16.08 -10.81
C PRO A 61 -16.10 -14.76 -11.59
N ASN A 62 -17.24 -14.15 -11.93
CA ASN A 62 -17.26 -12.85 -12.57
C ASN A 62 -16.56 -11.82 -11.69
N LYS A 63 -15.59 -11.08 -12.26
CA LYS A 63 -14.78 -10.14 -11.50
C LYS A 63 -15.56 -8.99 -10.87
N ARG A 64 -16.64 -8.53 -11.54
CA ARG A 64 -17.53 -7.52 -10.97
C ARG A 64 -18.23 -8.04 -9.70
N GLU A 65 -18.76 -9.25 -9.74
CA GLU A 65 -19.43 -9.85 -8.58
C GLU A 65 -18.43 -10.21 -7.48
N LEU A 66 -17.18 -10.56 -7.87
CA LEU A 66 -16.11 -10.76 -6.92
C LEU A 66 -15.77 -9.46 -6.18
N ASP A 67 -15.66 -8.32 -6.86
CA ASP A 67 -15.44 -7.03 -6.23
C ASP A 67 -16.57 -6.67 -5.26
N MET A 68 -17.83 -6.87 -5.68
CA MET A 68 -19.00 -6.69 -4.82
C MET A 68 -18.92 -7.53 -3.54
N LEU A 69 -18.54 -8.79 -3.67
CA LEU A 69 -18.40 -9.71 -2.54
C LEU A 69 -17.26 -9.29 -1.60
N LEU A 70 -16.08 -8.98 -2.15
CA LEU A 70 -14.90 -8.66 -1.38
C LEU A 70 -15.07 -7.39 -0.54
N THR A 71 -15.67 -6.34 -1.09
CA THR A 71 -15.85 -5.05 -0.40
C THR A 71 -16.74 -5.12 0.84
N SER A 72 -17.52 -6.19 0.98
CA SER A 72 -18.33 -6.41 2.20
C SER A 72 -17.47 -6.57 3.47
N GLY A 73 -16.21 -6.98 3.31
CA GLY A 73 -15.29 -7.14 4.42
C GLY A 73 -14.92 -5.82 5.09
N GLU A 74 -14.62 -4.80 4.29
CA GLU A 74 -14.26 -3.47 4.80
C GLU A 74 -15.47 -2.77 5.41
N GLN A 75 -16.68 -3.04 4.91
CA GLN A 75 -17.91 -2.47 5.51
C GLN A 75 -18.13 -2.97 6.94
N ILE A 76 -17.80 -4.22 7.23
CA ILE A 76 -17.82 -4.73 8.61
C ILE A 76 -16.85 -3.92 9.48
N SER A 77 -15.63 -3.70 9.00
CA SER A 77 -14.59 -3.00 9.77
C SER A 77 -14.94 -1.55 10.06
N ILE A 78 -15.42 -0.80 9.04
CA ILE A 78 -15.75 0.62 9.22
C ILE A 78 -16.90 0.82 10.23
N ALA A 79 -17.95 0.01 10.14
CA ALA A 79 -19.07 0.09 11.06
C ALA A 79 -18.66 -0.30 12.49
N SER A 80 -17.89 -1.38 12.63
CA SER A 80 -17.39 -1.84 13.94
C SER A 80 -16.51 -0.80 14.63
N LEU A 81 -15.60 -0.16 13.87
CA LEU A 81 -14.73 0.87 14.43
C LEU A 81 -15.48 2.15 14.77
N ALA A 82 -16.42 2.58 13.94
CA ALA A 82 -17.26 3.75 14.24
C ALA A 82 -18.04 3.56 15.55
N ILE A 83 -18.70 2.41 15.74
CA ILE A 83 -19.38 2.05 16.99
C ILE A 83 -18.43 2.10 18.19
N ALA A 84 -17.19 1.58 18.03
CA ALA A 84 -16.24 1.56 19.12
C ALA A 84 -15.67 2.96 19.47
N VAL A 85 -15.58 3.87 18.49
CA VAL A 85 -15.20 5.28 18.72
C VAL A 85 -16.31 6.03 19.43
N GLU A 86 -17.57 5.83 19.01
CA GLU A 86 -18.74 6.43 19.66
C GLU A 86 -18.92 5.98 21.11
N GLU A 87 -18.66 4.70 21.42
CA GLU A 87 -18.65 4.19 22.79
C GLU A 87 -17.63 4.89 23.70
N LEU A 88 -16.55 5.44 23.12
CA LEU A 88 -15.54 6.21 23.85
C LEU A 88 -15.88 7.71 23.93
N GLY A 89 -17.07 8.12 23.49
CA GLY A 89 -17.61 9.47 23.61
C GLY A 89 -17.21 10.45 22.50
N GLU A 90 -16.60 9.99 21.42
CA GLU A 90 -16.30 10.82 20.25
C GLU A 90 -17.30 10.55 19.13
N LYS A 91 -17.60 11.58 18.32
CA LYS A 91 -18.42 11.40 17.13
C LYS A 91 -17.65 10.62 16.06
N ALA A 92 -18.29 9.67 15.41
CA ALA A 92 -17.70 8.93 14.29
C ALA A 92 -18.71 8.73 13.17
N VAL A 93 -18.22 8.63 11.93
CA VAL A 93 -19.03 8.29 10.78
C VAL A 93 -18.26 7.32 9.89
N SER A 94 -18.91 6.24 9.49
CA SER A 94 -18.36 5.28 8.53
C SER A 94 -18.75 5.67 7.10
N LEU A 95 -17.76 5.74 6.21
CA LEU A 95 -17.94 6.06 4.80
C LEU A 95 -17.31 4.99 3.91
N ASN A 96 -17.96 4.66 2.81
CA ASN A 96 -17.44 3.79 1.77
C ASN A 96 -17.18 4.57 0.47
N ALA A 97 -16.56 3.92 -0.50
CA ALA A 97 -16.18 4.54 -1.76
C ALA A 97 -17.37 5.13 -2.56
N PHE A 98 -18.56 4.52 -2.45
CA PHE A 98 -19.76 4.98 -3.13
C PHE A 98 -20.24 6.32 -2.56
N GLN A 99 -20.23 6.47 -1.24
CA GLN A 99 -20.71 7.68 -0.57
C GLN A 99 -19.86 8.93 -0.86
N VAL A 100 -18.57 8.74 -1.18
CA VAL A 100 -17.64 9.85 -1.46
C VAL A 100 -17.17 9.91 -2.91
N ASN A 101 -17.89 9.29 -3.85
CA ASN A 101 -17.50 9.25 -5.26
C ASN A 101 -15.99 8.92 -5.49
N PHE A 102 -15.48 7.91 -4.81
CA PHE A 102 -14.10 7.46 -4.98
C PHE A 102 -13.93 6.76 -6.33
N LYS A 103 -13.69 7.54 -7.39
CA LYS A 103 -13.71 7.10 -8.78
C LYS A 103 -12.48 6.31 -9.17
N THR A 104 -12.72 5.22 -9.90
CA THR A 104 -11.67 4.32 -10.40
C THR A 104 -11.92 3.91 -11.84
N THR A 105 -10.89 3.36 -12.47
CA THR A 105 -11.02 2.71 -13.78
C THR A 105 -11.93 1.48 -13.70
N PRO A 106 -12.62 1.09 -14.80
CA PRO A 106 -13.53 -0.06 -14.84
C PRO A 106 -12.78 -1.41 -14.98
N VAL A 107 -11.63 -1.54 -14.30
CA VAL A 107 -10.83 -2.77 -14.31
C VAL A 107 -11.03 -3.48 -12.98
N HIS A 108 -12.04 -4.34 -12.92
CA HIS A 108 -12.36 -5.09 -11.71
C HIS A 108 -11.16 -5.88 -11.18
N THR A 109 -11.05 -5.95 -9.85
CA THR A 109 -9.97 -6.60 -9.06
C THR A 109 -8.61 -5.92 -9.10
N LYS A 110 -8.39 -4.93 -9.99
CA LYS A 110 -7.12 -4.19 -10.16
C LYS A 110 -7.38 -2.75 -10.62
N ALA A 111 -8.41 -2.12 -10.11
CA ALA A 111 -8.79 -0.76 -10.49
C ALA A 111 -7.70 0.26 -10.11
N LYS A 112 -7.61 1.33 -10.88
CA LYS A 112 -6.74 2.48 -10.61
C LYS A 112 -7.59 3.66 -10.19
N ILE A 113 -7.14 4.42 -9.20
CA ILE A 113 -7.80 5.63 -8.73
C ILE A 113 -7.73 6.70 -9.82
N ILE A 114 -8.84 7.33 -10.12
CA ILE A 114 -8.97 8.44 -11.08
C ILE A 114 -9.16 9.75 -10.33
N ASN A 115 -10.14 9.79 -9.43
CA ASN A 115 -10.52 10.97 -8.68
C ASN A 115 -11.14 10.60 -7.34
N ILE A 116 -11.07 11.51 -6.38
CA ILE A 116 -11.72 11.40 -5.07
C ILE A 116 -12.46 12.71 -4.83
N ASP A 117 -13.77 12.62 -4.59
CA ASP A 117 -14.54 13.75 -4.13
C ASP A 117 -14.37 13.87 -2.61
N THR A 118 -13.72 14.92 -2.18
CA THR A 118 -13.38 15.14 -0.76
C THR A 118 -14.44 15.91 0.01
N GLN A 119 -15.47 16.45 -0.67
CA GLN A 119 -16.43 17.35 -0.06
C GLN A 119 -17.15 16.71 1.15
N ILE A 120 -17.71 15.52 0.98
CA ILE A 120 -18.43 14.84 2.06
C ILE A 120 -17.49 14.51 3.23
N ILE A 121 -16.24 14.12 2.95
CA ILE A 121 -15.26 13.85 3.99
C ILE A 121 -14.99 15.12 4.79
N GLN A 122 -14.76 16.25 4.12
CA GLN A 122 -14.49 17.53 4.76
C GLN A 122 -15.69 18.00 5.60
N GLU A 123 -16.91 17.91 5.08
CA GLU A 123 -18.13 18.21 5.81
C GLU A 123 -18.22 17.41 7.13
N LYS A 124 -17.89 16.12 7.09
CA LYS A 124 -17.92 15.27 8.30
C LYS A 124 -16.82 15.60 9.29
N LEU A 125 -15.65 15.98 8.82
CA LEU A 125 -14.57 16.48 9.69
C LEU A 125 -14.98 17.80 10.36
N ASP A 126 -15.58 18.74 9.62
CA ASP A 126 -16.04 20.04 10.12
C ASP A 126 -17.18 19.88 11.15
N GLU A 127 -18.02 18.84 11.05
CA GLU A 127 -19.01 18.44 12.06
C GLU A 127 -18.36 17.84 13.32
N GLY A 128 -17.04 17.69 13.34
CA GLY A 128 -16.25 17.14 14.43
C GLY A 128 -16.16 15.61 14.48
N ASN A 129 -16.58 14.92 13.42
CA ASN A 129 -16.52 13.46 13.38
C ASN A 129 -15.08 12.96 13.17
N VAL A 130 -14.81 11.78 13.69
CA VAL A 130 -13.79 10.86 13.16
C VAL A 130 -14.38 10.20 11.94
N VAL A 131 -13.71 10.31 10.79
CA VAL A 131 -14.15 9.65 9.55
C VAL A 131 -13.52 8.27 9.47
N VAL A 132 -14.32 7.21 9.48
CA VAL A 132 -13.86 5.83 9.31
C VAL A 132 -14.15 5.38 7.87
N PHE A 133 -13.10 5.22 7.08
CA PHE A 133 -13.19 4.99 5.65
C PHE A 133 -12.84 3.56 5.25
N ALA A 134 -13.66 2.97 4.36
CA ALA A 134 -13.40 1.64 3.84
C ALA A 134 -12.26 1.68 2.80
N GLY A 135 -11.14 1.07 3.14
CA GLY A 135 -10.03 0.92 2.20
C GLY A 135 -10.33 -0.03 1.04
N PHE A 136 -9.36 -0.17 0.11
CA PHE A 136 -9.37 -1.20 -0.93
C PHE A 136 -10.40 -1.03 -2.05
N GLN A 137 -11.45 -0.26 -1.89
CA GLN A 137 -12.59 -0.15 -2.82
C GLN A 137 -12.65 1.18 -3.55
N GLY A 138 -13.37 1.19 -4.68
CA GLY A 138 -13.74 2.35 -5.47
C GLY A 138 -14.99 2.09 -6.28
N ILE A 139 -15.39 3.05 -7.09
CA ILE A 139 -16.51 2.93 -8.03
C ILE A 139 -16.12 3.41 -9.41
N THR A 140 -16.71 2.80 -10.44
CA THR A 140 -16.58 3.27 -11.82
C THR A 140 -17.44 4.51 -12.07
N GLU A 141 -17.31 5.14 -13.24
CA GLU A 141 -18.22 6.19 -13.68
C GLU A 141 -19.68 5.76 -13.69
N ASN A 142 -19.94 4.48 -13.95
CA ASN A 142 -21.29 3.89 -13.93
C ASN A 142 -21.72 3.44 -12.53
N ASN A 143 -21.00 3.84 -11.47
CA ASN A 143 -21.26 3.49 -10.09
C ASN A 143 -21.18 1.98 -9.78
N GLU A 144 -20.43 1.22 -10.56
CA GLU A 144 -20.13 -0.16 -10.24
C GLU A 144 -18.96 -0.24 -9.26
N ILE A 145 -19.08 -1.09 -8.25
CA ILE A 145 -18.04 -1.29 -7.23
C ILE A 145 -16.82 -1.97 -7.86
N THR A 146 -15.65 -1.47 -7.51
CA THR A 146 -14.35 -2.02 -7.91
C THR A 146 -13.44 -2.22 -6.71
N THR A 147 -12.43 -3.09 -6.86
CA THR A 147 -11.35 -3.20 -5.87
C THR A 147 -10.01 -2.83 -6.47
N LEU A 148 -9.13 -2.26 -5.63
CA LEU A 148 -7.81 -1.78 -6.02
C LEU A 148 -6.75 -2.88 -6.11
N GLY A 149 -7.08 -4.10 -5.66
CA GLY A 149 -6.15 -5.21 -5.59
C GLY A 149 -5.22 -5.15 -4.37
N ARG A 150 -4.11 -5.90 -4.39
CA ARG A 150 -3.16 -5.99 -3.27
C ARG A 150 -2.65 -4.61 -2.85
N GLY A 151 -2.51 -4.39 -1.55
CA GLY A 151 -2.11 -3.09 -0.98
C GLY A 151 -3.13 -1.97 -1.19
N GLY A 152 -4.38 -2.32 -1.54
CA GLY A 152 -5.43 -1.35 -1.85
C GLY A 152 -5.75 -0.41 -0.70
N SER A 153 -5.77 -0.87 0.56
CA SER A 153 -6.05 0.00 1.72
C SER A 153 -4.91 0.99 2.00
N ASP A 154 -3.63 0.59 1.82
CA ASP A 154 -2.49 1.51 1.91
C ASP A 154 -2.59 2.56 0.80
N THR A 155 -2.94 2.11 -0.42
CA THR A 155 -3.16 2.98 -1.57
C THR A 155 -4.31 3.96 -1.33
N THR A 156 -5.42 3.52 -0.72
CA THR A 156 -6.55 4.37 -0.34
C THR A 156 -6.12 5.45 0.66
N ALA A 157 -5.39 5.06 1.72
CA ALA A 157 -4.96 6.01 2.75
C ALA A 157 -4.05 7.11 2.20
N VAL A 158 -3.07 6.72 1.38
CA VAL A 158 -2.15 7.69 0.78
C VAL A 158 -2.86 8.57 -0.27
N ALA A 159 -3.80 8.00 -1.04
CA ALA A 159 -4.58 8.77 -2.01
C ALA A 159 -5.51 9.78 -1.34
N LEU A 160 -6.15 9.43 -0.22
CA LEU A 160 -6.90 10.36 0.61
C LEU A 160 -5.98 11.44 1.20
N GLY A 161 -4.77 11.06 1.65
CA GLY A 161 -3.77 12.00 2.12
C GLY A 161 -3.40 13.04 1.06
N ALA A 162 -3.22 12.60 -0.17
CA ALA A 162 -2.94 13.49 -1.30
C ALA A 162 -4.12 14.39 -1.68
N ALA A 163 -5.34 13.84 -1.67
CA ALA A 163 -6.54 14.59 -2.06
C ALA A 163 -6.99 15.63 -1.02
N LEU A 164 -6.68 15.40 0.26
CA LEU A 164 -7.06 16.25 1.39
C LEU A 164 -5.88 17.07 1.94
N GLU A 165 -4.70 16.96 1.31
CA GLU A 165 -3.47 17.63 1.75
C GLU A 165 -3.15 17.36 3.24
N ALA A 166 -3.26 16.07 3.64
CA ALA A 166 -3.05 15.68 5.01
C ALA A 166 -1.60 15.92 5.48
N ASP A 167 -1.45 16.34 6.73
CA ASP A 167 -0.13 16.57 7.34
C ASP A 167 0.70 15.30 7.46
N GLU A 168 0.04 14.16 7.71
CA GLU A 168 0.71 12.86 7.84
C GLU A 168 -0.23 11.70 7.52
N VAL A 169 0.32 10.67 6.89
CA VAL A 169 -0.36 9.37 6.69
C VAL A 169 0.37 8.31 7.52
N GLU A 170 -0.24 7.86 8.61
CA GLU A 170 0.28 6.79 9.45
C GLU A 170 -0.22 5.43 8.94
N ILE A 171 0.69 4.52 8.62
CA ILE A 171 0.35 3.14 8.24
C ILE A 171 0.72 2.21 9.38
N TYR A 172 -0.29 1.68 10.04
CA TYR A 172 -0.17 0.72 11.12
C TYR A 172 -0.20 -0.71 10.57
N THR A 173 0.82 -1.48 10.93
CA THR A 173 1.05 -2.85 10.45
C THR A 173 1.57 -3.73 11.59
N ASP A 174 1.90 -4.98 11.30
CA ASP A 174 2.44 -5.98 12.24
C ASP A 174 3.95 -5.85 12.47
N VAL A 175 4.60 -4.92 11.80
CA VAL A 175 6.01 -4.57 12.03
C VAL A 175 6.15 -3.14 12.58
N ASP A 176 7.20 -2.90 13.32
CA ASP A 176 7.43 -1.63 14.02
C ASP A 176 8.30 -0.64 13.23
N GLY A 177 8.51 -0.89 11.94
CA GLY A 177 9.26 -0.01 11.04
C GLY A 177 9.97 -0.75 9.91
N VAL A 178 10.75 -0.02 9.14
CA VAL A 178 11.65 -0.55 8.10
C VAL A 178 13.03 -0.79 8.70
N TYR A 179 13.63 -1.93 8.38
CA TYR A 179 14.95 -2.32 8.86
C TYR A 179 15.96 -2.41 7.71
N THR A 180 17.23 -2.29 8.04
CA THR A 180 18.34 -2.46 7.07
C THR A 180 18.39 -3.87 6.46
N ALA A 181 17.79 -4.87 7.10
CA ALA A 181 17.54 -6.23 6.62
C ALA A 181 16.40 -6.85 7.44
N ASP A 182 15.87 -8.00 7.04
CA ASP A 182 14.86 -8.72 7.83
C ASP A 182 15.45 -9.12 9.21
N PRO A 183 14.95 -8.56 10.33
CA PRO A 183 15.50 -8.84 11.67
C PRO A 183 15.32 -10.30 12.10
N ARG A 184 14.42 -11.05 11.48
CA ARG A 184 14.23 -12.48 11.72
C ARG A 184 15.36 -13.32 11.11
N ILE A 185 16.08 -12.76 10.12
CA ILE A 185 17.20 -13.40 9.42
C ILE A 185 18.52 -12.82 9.90
N VAL A 186 18.61 -11.50 10.00
CA VAL A 186 19.83 -10.76 10.36
C VAL A 186 19.66 -10.15 11.75
N LYS A 187 20.24 -10.79 12.77
CA LYS A 187 20.10 -10.37 14.17
C LYS A 187 20.57 -8.93 14.47
N ASN A 188 21.52 -8.42 13.68
CA ASN A 188 22.06 -7.07 13.82
C ASN A 188 21.38 -6.06 12.89
N ALA A 189 20.25 -6.40 12.28
CA ALA A 189 19.46 -5.46 11.49
C ALA A 189 19.04 -4.27 12.37
N ARG A 190 19.21 -3.06 11.83
CA ARG A 190 18.87 -1.81 12.52
C ARG A 190 17.61 -1.20 11.93
N LYS A 191 16.71 -0.72 12.78
CA LYS A 191 15.54 0.03 12.35
C LYS A 191 15.98 1.39 11.80
N LEU A 192 15.45 1.74 10.64
CA LEU A 192 15.66 3.03 10.00
C LEU A 192 14.69 4.05 10.61
N LYS A 193 15.19 5.22 10.99
CA LYS A 193 14.35 6.33 11.45
C LYS A 193 13.60 6.97 10.28
N THR A 194 14.32 7.13 9.18
CA THR A 194 13.81 7.69 7.91
C THR A 194 14.32 6.87 6.74
N ILE A 195 13.56 6.87 5.67
CA ILE A 195 13.94 6.26 4.39
C ILE A 195 13.33 7.10 3.26
N SER A 196 14.05 7.23 2.14
CA SER A 196 13.53 7.95 0.98
C SER A 196 12.45 7.13 0.25
N TYR A 197 11.58 7.82 -0.52
CA TYR A 197 10.59 7.14 -1.36
C TYR A 197 11.25 6.16 -2.32
N GLN A 198 12.38 6.52 -2.93
CA GLN A 198 13.07 5.68 -3.89
C GLN A 198 13.60 4.41 -3.24
N GLU A 199 14.31 4.52 -2.12
CA GLU A 199 14.81 3.36 -1.37
C GLU A 199 13.66 2.46 -0.90
N MET A 200 12.55 3.06 -0.43
CA MET A 200 11.38 2.29 -0.01
C MET A 200 10.71 1.57 -1.17
N LEU A 201 10.64 2.20 -2.37
CA LEU A 201 10.12 1.56 -3.58
C LEU A 201 10.96 0.35 -3.98
N GLU A 202 12.28 0.47 -3.96
CA GLU A 202 13.18 -0.63 -4.29
C GLU A 202 13.07 -1.78 -3.29
N LEU A 203 13.02 -1.48 -1.99
CA LEU A 203 12.80 -2.49 -0.96
C LEU A 203 11.44 -3.19 -1.14
N ALA A 204 10.38 -2.43 -1.39
CA ALA A 204 9.03 -2.96 -1.57
C ALA A 204 8.91 -3.82 -2.84
N ALA A 205 9.52 -3.40 -3.94
CA ALA A 205 9.56 -4.14 -5.20
C ALA A 205 10.40 -5.43 -5.10
N SER A 206 11.46 -5.40 -4.27
CA SER A 206 12.38 -6.52 -4.10
C SER A 206 11.99 -7.50 -2.97
N GLY A 207 10.77 -7.40 -2.41
CA GLY A 207 10.21 -8.39 -1.49
C GLY A 207 10.07 -7.97 -0.03
N ALA A 208 10.42 -6.74 0.34
CA ALA A 208 10.09 -6.20 1.66
C ALA A 208 8.57 -5.95 1.75
N LYS A 209 7.85 -6.86 2.42
CA LYS A 209 6.38 -6.83 2.53
C LYS A 209 5.87 -5.84 3.59
N VAL A 210 6.47 -4.65 3.65
CA VAL A 210 6.15 -3.64 4.67
C VAL A 210 5.16 -2.62 4.15
N LEU A 211 5.40 -2.11 2.93
CA LEU A 211 4.49 -1.22 2.19
C LEU A 211 4.28 -1.76 0.78
N HIS A 212 3.12 -1.48 0.21
CA HIS A 212 2.89 -1.82 -1.19
C HIS A 212 3.52 -0.75 -2.09
N PRO A 213 4.28 -1.12 -3.17
CA PRO A 213 4.95 -0.15 -4.06
C PRO A 213 4.03 0.97 -4.53
N ARG A 214 2.80 0.65 -4.93
CA ARG A 214 1.81 1.60 -5.42
C ARG A 214 1.46 2.72 -4.42
N SER A 215 1.42 2.44 -3.12
CA SER A 215 1.20 3.47 -2.11
C SER A 215 2.39 4.41 -2.00
N VAL A 216 3.61 3.88 -2.09
CA VAL A 216 4.85 4.67 -2.07
C VAL A 216 4.98 5.52 -3.33
N GLU A 217 4.60 5.02 -4.52
CA GLU A 217 4.56 5.78 -5.77
C GLU A 217 3.63 7.00 -5.67
N ILE A 218 2.43 6.82 -5.11
CA ILE A 218 1.49 7.94 -4.90
C ILE A 218 2.07 8.93 -3.89
N ALA A 219 2.63 8.45 -2.77
CA ALA A 219 3.26 9.31 -1.78
C ALA A 219 4.41 10.14 -2.38
N ALA A 220 5.28 9.50 -3.17
CA ALA A 220 6.37 10.19 -3.86
C ALA A 220 5.87 11.26 -4.86
N LYS A 221 4.80 10.94 -5.61
CA LYS A 221 4.21 11.86 -6.59
C LYS A 221 3.64 13.14 -5.97
N TYR A 222 2.99 12.98 -4.81
CA TYR A 222 2.28 14.09 -4.16
C TYR A 222 3.02 14.64 -2.93
N GLY A 223 4.20 14.11 -2.59
CA GLY A 223 5.00 14.57 -1.46
C GLY A 223 4.42 14.19 -0.09
N ILE A 224 3.61 13.13 -0.01
CA ILE A 224 2.93 12.72 1.23
C ILE A 224 3.88 11.96 2.14
N LYS A 225 4.10 12.48 3.35
CA LYS A 225 4.87 11.81 4.38
C LYS A 225 4.10 10.58 4.89
N ILE A 226 4.72 9.40 4.77
CA ILE A 226 4.17 8.17 5.36
C ILE A 226 4.94 7.86 6.63
N HIS A 227 4.23 7.64 7.73
CA HIS A 227 4.80 7.17 8.98
C HIS A 227 4.37 5.73 9.21
N LEU A 228 5.29 4.81 9.03
CA LEU A 228 5.06 3.39 9.28
C LEU A 228 5.20 3.08 10.76
N ARG A 229 4.20 2.47 11.38
CA ARG A 229 4.14 2.21 12.81
C ARG A 229 3.61 0.82 13.13
N SER A 230 3.93 0.33 14.32
CA SER A 230 3.32 -0.89 14.86
C SER A 230 1.87 -0.67 15.30
N SER A 231 1.00 -1.63 14.97
CA SER A 231 -0.37 -1.67 15.52
C SER A 231 -0.41 -2.10 16.98
N PHE A 232 0.67 -2.69 17.51
CA PHE A 232 0.67 -3.42 18.77
C PHE A 232 1.43 -2.71 19.89
N ASP A 233 2.21 -1.70 19.56
CA ASP A 233 2.98 -0.90 20.51
C ASP A 233 3.06 0.56 20.05
N ASP A 234 3.66 1.42 20.90
CA ASP A 234 3.85 2.85 20.63
C ASP A 234 5.29 3.17 20.16
N SER A 235 5.97 2.20 19.50
CA SER A 235 7.31 2.41 18.93
C SER A 235 7.32 3.56 17.91
N THR A 236 8.48 4.20 17.79
CA THR A 236 8.63 5.43 16.97
C THR A 236 8.44 5.20 15.47
N GLY A 237 8.54 3.95 15.00
CA GLY A 237 8.32 3.64 13.60
C GLY A 237 9.43 4.11 12.64
N THR A 238 9.10 4.20 11.35
CA THR A 238 9.96 4.69 10.27
C THR A 238 9.19 5.71 9.43
N ILE A 239 9.79 6.85 9.13
CA ILE A 239 9.21 7.88 8.27
C ILE A 239 9.72 7.66 6.84
N VAL A 240 8.79 7.55 5.87
CA VAL A 240 9.07 7.52 4.45
C VAL A 240 8.76 8.91 3.88
N GLN A 241 9.77 9.57 3.38
CA GLN A 241 9.65 10.95 2.88
C GLN A 241 10.67 11.25 1.78
N LYS A 242 10.65 12.46 1.26
CA LYS A 242 11.65 12.94 0.31
C LYS A 242 13.05 12.94 0.95
N ASP A 243 14.06 12.56 0.19
CA ASP A 243 15.45 12.65 0.66
C ASP A 243 15.90 14.12 0.63
N GLU A 244 15.88 14.76 1.79
CA GLU A 244 16.28 16.17 1.93
C GLU A 244 17.77 16.39 1.67
N GLU A 245 18.61 15.40 1.95
CA GLU A 245 20.06 15.49 1.74
C GLU A 245 20.38 15.47 0.23
N PHE A 246 19.69 14.60 -0.54
CA PHE A 246 19.80 14.56 -1.99
C PHE A 246 19.28 15.86 -2.66
N GLU A 247 18.18 16.41 -2.17
CA GLU A 247 17.63 17.68 -2.66
C GLU A 247 18.54 18.87 -2.32
N LYS A 248 19.17 18.89 -1.16
CA LYS A 248 20.17 19.89 -0.80
C LYS A 248 21.38 19.84 -1.73
N LEU A 249 21.87 18.64 -2.06
CA LEU A 249 22.95 18.44 -3.02
C LEU A 249 22.57 18.85 -4.44
N LYS A 250 21.34 18.61 -4.87
CA LYS A 250 20.83 18.98 -6.19
C LYS A 250 20.64 20.49 -6.35
N ASN A 251 20.29 21.19 -5.25
CA ASN A 251 20.07 22.64 -5.24
C ASN A 251 21.35 23.44 -4.91
N GLN A 252 22.38 22.79 -4.42
CA GLN A 252 23.70 23.37 -4.26
C GLN A 252 24.54 22.96 -5.47
N ASN A 253 24.75 23.87 -6.41
CA ASN A 253 25.90 23.83 -7.32
C ASN A 253 27.16 23.99 -6.47
N VAL A 254 27.57 22.95 -5.75
CA VAL A 254 28.72 23.02 -4.85
C VAL A 254 29.88 22.28 -5.46
N ASP A 255 30.90 23.04 -5.80
CA ASP A 255 32.28 22.61 -5.82
C ASP A 255 32.63 22.05 -4.43
N THR A 256 32.52 20.74 -4.25
CA THR A 256 33.04 20.04 -3.08
C THR A 256 34.42 19.49 -3.43
N GLU A 257 35.42 20.32 -3.30
CA GLU A 257 36.78 19.84 -3.15
C GLU A 257 36.83 19.02 -1.84
N GLY A 258 36.96 17.70 -1.94
CA GLY A 258 37.42 16.85 -0.85
C GLY A 258 36.55 15.68 -0.37
N GLU A 259 35.34 15.48 -0.80
CA GLU A 259 34.60 14.24 -0.50
C GLU A 259 34.47 13.32 -1.74
N ALA A 260 34.76 12.04 -1.54
CA ALA A 260 34.69 11.05 -2.63
C ALA A 260 33.30 11.11 -3.32
N MET A 261 33.28 11.42 -4.62
CA MET A 261 32.09 11.48 -5.48
C MET A 261 31.27 10.17 -5.51
N GLU A 262 31.83 9.06 -5.05
CA GLU A 262 31.25 7.73 -5.07
C GLU A 262 31.10 7.16 -3.65
N LYS A 263 30.19 7.71 -2.84
CA LYS A 263 29.74 7.02 -1.63
C LYS A 263 28.59 6.08 -2.00
N VAL A 264 28.90 4.80 -2.17
CA VAL A 264 27.86 3.74 -2.27
C VAL A 264 27.21 3.60 -0.89
N LYS A 265 26.01 4.17 -0.75
CA LYS A 265 25.22 4.07 0.48
C LYS A 265 24.19 2.94 0.28
N ILE A 266 24.40 1.81 0.96
CA ILE A 266 23.41 0.73 1.02
C ILE A 266 22.45 1.03 2.16
N ALA A 267 21.20 1.37 1.85
CA ALA A 267 20.15 1.66 2.83
C ALA A 267 19.58 0.38 3.45
N GLY A 268 19.44 -0.67 2.64
CA GLY A 268 18.91 -1.94 3.11
C GLY A 268 19.12 -3.09 2.13
N ILE A 269 18.90 -4.30 2.60
CA ILE A 269 18.97 -5.55 1.81
C ILE A 269 17.68 -6.34 2.04
N THR A 270 17.05 -6.78 0.97
CA THR A 270 15.89 -7.65 1.01
C THR A 270 16.11 -8.93 0.22
N SER A 271 15.35 -9.97 0.50
CA SER A 271 15.41 -11.24 -0.22
C SER A 271 14.03 -11.84 -0.41
N SER A 272 13.79 -12.45 -1.56
CA SER A 272 12.62 -13.28 -1.81
C SER A 272 13.04 -14.75 -1.90
N LYS A 273 12.21 -15.66 -1.34
CA LYS A 273 12.48 -17.11 -1.33
C LYS A 273 11.60 -17.91 -2.29
N ASN A 274 10.55 -17.31 -2.82
CA ASN A 274 9.53 -18.00 -3.62
C ASN A 274 9.62 -17.65 -5.11
N GLU A 275 10.84 -17.50 -5.62
CA GLU A 275 11.10 -17.19 -7.01
C GLU A 275 11.67 -18.40 -7.73
N GLY A 276 11.16 -18.65 -8.94
CA GLY A 276 11.70 -19.65 -9.88
C GLY A 276 12.48 -18.95 -10.98
N LYS A 277 13.67 -19.45 -11.32
CA LYS A 277 14.46 -18.97 -12.45
C LYS A 277 14.29 -19.89 -13.64
N ILE A 278 13.84 -19.36 -14.77
CA ILE A 278 13.81 -20.05 -16.06
C ILE A 278 14.90 -19.42 -16.95
N THR A 279 15.84 -20.23 -17.39
CA THR A 279 16.91 -19.78 -18.30
C THR A 279 16.77 -20.50 -19.64
N LEU A 280 16.70 -19.74 -20.72
CA LEU A 280 16.68 -20.25 -22.07
C LEU A 280 18.02 -19.94 -22.74
N PHE A 281 18.67 -20.93 -23.28
CA PHE A 281 19.95 -20.80 -24.01
C PHE A 281 19.75 -20.99 -25.53
N GLY A 282 20.57 -20.31 -26.32
CA GLY A 282 20.54 -20.45 -27.78
C GLY A 282 19.21 -20.00 -28.40
N VAL A 283 18.57 -19.01 -27.81
CA VAL A 283 17.30 -18.48 -28.34
C VAL A 283 17.59 -17.72 -29.64
N PRO A 284 17.00 -18.13 -30.78
CA PRO A 284 17.21 -17.40 -32.03
C PRO A 284 16.68 -15.96 -31.92
N ASP A 285 17.44 -15.02 -32.44
CA ASP A 285 16.99 -13.61 -32.52
C ASP A 285 16.05 -13.46 -33.73
N LYS A 286 14.80 -13.91 -33.54
CA LYS A 286 13.73 -13.81 -34.55
C LYS A 286 12.49 -13.20 -33.93
N PRO A 287 11.79 -12.29 -34.65
CA PRO A 287 10.53 -11.74 -34.21
C PRO A 287 9.53 -12.83 -33.79
N GLY A 288 8.88 -12.64 -32.62
CA GLY A 288 7.84 -13.53 -32.10
C GLY A 288 8.32 -14.66 -31.18
N ILE A 289 9.62 -14.90 -31.00
CA ILE A 289 10.11 -15.93 -30.06
C ILE A 289 9.74 -15.57 -28.63
N ALA A 290 10.01 -14.35 -28.19
CA ALA A 290 9.63 -13.88 -26.86
C ALA A 290 8.11 -14.01 -26.63
N ALA A 291 7.30 -13.66 -27.62
CA ALA A 291 5.85 -13.80 -27.55
C ALA A 291 5.41 -15.26 -27.31
N LYS A 292 6.07 -16.24 -27.94
CA LYS A 292 5.79 -17.67 -27.74
C LYS A 292 6.08 -18.11 -26.30
N VAL A 293 7.21 -17.67 -25.74
CA VAL A 293 7.61 -17.99 -24.37
C VAL A 293 6.61 -17.41 -23.37
N PHE A 294 6.34 -16.10 -23.44
CA PHE A 294 5.45 -15.44 -22.51
C PHE A 294 3.99 -15.86 -22.65
N SER A 295 3.52 -16.18 -23.89
CA SER A 295 2.19 -16.75 -24.09
C SER A 295 2.04 -18.11 -23.43
N ARG A 296 3.10 -18.93 -23.40
CA ARG A 296 3.05 -20.21 -22.69
C ARG A 296 3.01 -20.03 -21.18
N LEU A 297 3.84 -19.15 -20.62
CA LEU A 297 3.82 -18.83 -19.20
C LEU A 297 2.46 -18.26 -18.76
N ALA A 298 1.88 -17.37 -19.58
CA ALA A 298 0.56 -16.79 -19.32
C ALA A 298 -0.56 -17.85 -19.32
N LYS A 299 -0.52 -18.86 -20.23
CA LYS A 299 -1.49 -19.97 -20.23
C LYS A 299 -1.42 -20.78 -18.95
N GLU A 300 -0.23 -20.97 -18.40
CA GLU A 300 -0.01 -21.68 -17.12
C GLU A 300 -0.20 -20.76 -15.90
N LYS A 301 -0.65 -19.51 -16.12
CA LYS A 301 -0.85 -18.49 -15.07
C LYS A 301 0.42 -18.17 -14.26
N ILE A 302 1.60 -18.33 -14.88
CA ILE A 302 2.89 -17.99 -14.29
C ILE A 302 3.16 -16.51 -14.55
N SER A 303 3.31 -15.73 -13.49
CA SER A 303 3.74 -14.33 -13.55
C SER A 303 5.24 -14.26 -13.65
N THR A 304 5.77 -13.28 -14.41
CA THR A 304 7.21 -13.01 -14.51
C THR A 304 7.48 -11.61 -13.96
N ASP A 305 8.41 -11.52 -13.02
CA ASP A 305 8.75 -10.26 -12.34
C ASP A 305 9.98 -9.61 -12.96
N ILE A 306 11.02 -10.40 -13.29
CA ILE A 306 12.26 -9.91 -13.88
C ILE A 306 12.55 -10.65 -15.18
N ILE A 307 12.84 -9.89 -16.24
CA ILE A 307 13.24 -10.41 -17.53
C ILE A 307 14.62 -9.87 -17.85
N LEU A 308 15.61 -10.77 -17.92
CA LEU A 308 16.98 -10.43 -18.31
C LEU A 308 17.28 -11.05 -19.67
N GLN A 309 17.72 -10.25 -20.61
CA GLN A 309 18.16 -10.70 -21.92
C GLN A 309 19.63 -10.28 -22.10
N SER A 310 20.50 -11.24 -22.38
CA SER A 310 21.88 -11.00 -22.76
C SER A 310 22.09 -11.43 -24.20
N SER A 311 22.82 -10.64 -24.98
CA SER A 311 23.26 -11.06 -26.31
C SER A 311 24.39 -12.11 -26.17
N SER A 312 24.32 -13.20 -26.94
CA SER A 312 25.40 -14.16 -27.01
C SER A 312 26.63 -13.50 -27.67
N ILE A 313 27.79 -13.66 -27.04
CA ILE A 313 29.06 -13.14 -27.57
C ILE A 313 29.57 -13.97 -28.73
N ASN A 314 29.07 -15.20 -28.93
CA ASN A 314 29.44 -16.07 -30.01
C ASN A 314 28.56 -15.83 -31.24
N LYS A 315 29.08 -15.08 -32.21
CA LYS A 315 28.48 -14.89 -33.53
C LYS A 315 28.32 -16.19 -34.34
N GLU A 316 28.93 -17.31 -33.94
CA GLU A 316 28.85 -18.59 -34.61
C GLU A 316 27.60 -19.42 -34.30
N LEU A 317 26.77 -19.01 -33.35
CA LEU A 317 25.50 -19.68 -33.05
C LEU A 317 24.27 -18.99 -33.69
N ASN A 318 24.52 -18.01 -34.57
CA ASN A 318 23.47 -17.27 -35.29
C ASN A 318 23.38 -17.71 -36.78
N ASN A 319 23.75 -18.95 -37.13
CA ASN A 319 23.48 -19.53 -38.45
C ASN A 319 22.46 -20.65 -38.37
#